data_86252a1e3c8de6e106ae19d580f81b6c
#
_entry.id   86252a1e3c8de6e106ae19d580f81b6c
#
_cell.length_a   1.000
_cell.length_b   1.000
_cell.length_c   1.000
_cell.angle_alpha   90.00
_cell.angle_beta   90.00
_cell.angle_gamma   90.00
#
_symmetry.space_group_name_H-M   'P 1'
#
loop_
_entity.id
_entity.type
_entity.pdbx_description
1 polymer ?
#
loop_
_entity_poly.entity_id
_entity_poly.type
_entity_poly.pdbx_seq_one_letter_code
_entity_poly.pdbx_strand_id
1 'polypeptide(L)'
;MKILVLALRCDRLPLRALFIAACGMGLTFIASKTLAASPVGLWYAEGGAAEVQVFPCADEFCGRVVGLRSPLGEDGCELRDDKNPDSALRNRAIIGLLVLTGLKPIDDDQAAWSGGSIYDPASGHTYSCIARLEGNDRLFLRGYFGIQLLGRTTTWTRVGATQCQSVNR
;
A
#
# COMPACT_ATOMS: atom_id res chain seq x y z
N MET A 1 40.11 69.26 49.72
CA MET A 1 39.41 70.51 49.90
C MET A 1 38.00 70.39 49.37
N LYS A 2 37.03 70.54 50.31
CA LYS A 2 35.58 70.69 50.13
C LYS A 2 34.83 69.68 49.19
N ILE A 3 34.24 68.61 49.68
CA ILE A 3 32.88 68.36 50.25
C ILE A 3 31.81 69.19 49.53
N LEU A 4 30.95 68.47 48.79
CA LEU A 4 29.52 68.80 48.71
C LEU A 4 28.64 67.55 48.61
N VAL A 5 27.99 67.27 49.70
CA VAL A 5 26.94 66.32 49.87
C VAL A 5 25.67 66.93 49.27
N LEU A 6 25.01 66.23 48.34
CA LEU A 6 23.65 66.60 47.98
C LEU A 6 22.76 65.35 48.14
N ALA A 7 22.01 65.37 49.20
CA ALA A 7 20.94 64.40 49.45
C ALA A 7 19.74 64.69 48.55
N LEU A 8 19.30 63.76 47.79
CA LEU A 8 18.01 63.82 47.10
C LEU A 8 17.10 62.66 47.50
N ARG A 9 15.99 63.11 47.95
CA ARG A 9 14.86 62.42 48.58
C ARG A 9 14.36 61.25 47.76
N CYS A 10 14.05 60.18 48.48
CA CYS A 10 13.28 59.02 48.09
C CYS A 10 11.78 59.40 47.99
N ASP A 11 11.28 59.56 46.80
CA ASP A 11 9.84 59.65 46.57
C ASP A 11 9.30 58.30 46.18
N ARG A 12 8.35 57.83 46.99
CA ARG A 12 7.65 56.56 46.84
C ARG A 12 6.69 56.64 45.66
N LEU A 13 6.92 55.88 44.62
CA LEU A 13 5.96 55.58 43.58
C LEU A 13 5.29 54.21 43.84
N PRO A 14 3.97 54.09 43.74
CA PRO A 14 3.27 52.82 44.01
C PRO A 14 3.45 51.86 42.88
N LEU A 15 3.89 50.65 43.24
CA LEU A 15 4.06 49.49 42.39
C LEU A 15 2.69 49.01 41.89
N ARG A 16 2.25 49.49 40.72
CA ARG A 16 1.13 48.91 40.00
C ARG A 16 1.62 47.60 39.36
N ALA A 17 1.16 46.51 39.94
CA ALA A 17 1.35 45.15 39.40
C ALA A 17 0.72 45.07 38.01
N LEU A 18 1.56 45.00 36.98
CA LEU A 18 1.14 44.67 35.61
C LEU A 18 1.06 43.14 35.49
N PHE A 19 -0.14 42.60 35.68
CA PHE A 19 -0.43 41.20 35.35
C PHE A 19 -0.40 41.05 33.81
N ILE A 20 0.72 40.59 33.25
CA ILE A 20 0.78 40.11 31.89
C ILE A 20 0.16 38.72 31.89
N ALA A 21 -1.11 38.63 31.48
CA ALA A 21 -1.76 37.38 31.17
C ALA A 21 -1.09 36.82 29.89
N ALA A 22 -0.11 35.93 30.08
CA ALA A 22 0.41 35.13 29.00
C ALA A 22 -0.67 34.15 28.55
N CYS A 23 -1.45 34.52 27.52
CA CYS A 23 -2.36 33.67 26.83
C CYS A 23 -1.54 32.63 26.04
N GLY A 24 -1.24 31.49 26.69
CA GLY A 24 -0.57 30.36 26.08
C GLY A 24 -1.49 29.73 25.02
N MET A 25 -1.33 30.16 23.76
CA MET A 25 -1.94 29.52 22.62
C MET A 25 -1.26 28.16 22.43
N GLY A 26 -1.79 27.16 23.11
CA GLY A 26 -1.38 25.75 22.93
C GLY A 26 -1.66 25.33 21.51
N LEU A 27 -0.62 25.29 20.66
CA LEU A 27 -0.68 24.64 19.35
C LEU A 27 -0.86 23.13 19.61
N THR A 28 -2.09 22.65 19.59
CA THR A 28 -2.37 21.22 19.55
C THR A 28 -1.94 20.69 18.17
N PHE A 29 -0.76 20.10 18.10
CA PHE A 29 -0.34 19.31 16.94
C PHE A 29 -1.27 18.10 16.83
N ILE A 30 -2.25 18.19 15.94
CA ILE A 30 -3.03 17.02 15.52
C ILE A 30 -2.09 16.19 14.64
N ALA A 31 -1.48 15.17 15.22
CA ALA A 31 -0.74 14.16 14.48
C ALA A 31 -1.74 13.42 13.58
N SER A 32 -1.85 13.79 12.33
CA SER A 32 -2.58 13.03 11.32
C SER A 32 -1.90 11.68 11.20
N LYS A 33 -2.54 10.61 11.70
CA LYS A 33 -2.11 9.24 11.40
C LYS A 33 -2.24 9.04 9.91
N THR A 34 -1.13 9.07 9.19
CA THR A 34 -1.07 8.62 7.81
C THR A 34 -1.46 7.15 7.83
N LEU A 35 -2.62 6.81 7.27
CA LEU A 35 -3.04 5.42 7.14
C LEU A 35 -2.04 4.75 6.20
N ALA A 36 -1.33 3.74 6.68
CA ALA A 36 -0.38 2.99 5.87
C ALA A 36 -1.10 2.42 4.64
N ALA A 37 -0.46 2.53 3.48
CA ALA A 37 -0.98 1.96 2.26
C ALA A 37 -1.14 0.44 2.42
N SER A 38 -2.24 -0.13 1.94
CA SER A 38 -2.50 -1.56 2.08
C SER A 38 -2.87 -2.18 0.73
N PRO A 39 -2.22 -3.27 0.33
CA PRO A 39 -2.56 -4.02 -0.87
C PRO A 39 -3.84 -4.86 -0.70
N VAL A 40 -4.34 -4.97 0.53
CA VAL A 40 -5.53 -5.78 0.85
C VAL A 40 -6.75 -5.29 0.08
N GLY A 41 -7.47 -6.22 -0.53
CA GLY A 41 -8.69 -5.94 -1.29
C GLY A 41 -8.87 -6.85 -2.48
N LEU A 42 -9.86 -6.53 -3.29
CA LEU A 42 -10.18 -7.25 -4.51
C LEU A 42 -9.64 -6.49 -5.72
N TRP A 43 -8.98 -7.20 -6.60
CA TRP A 43 -8.24 -6.63 -7.73
C TRP A 43 -8.57 -7.33 -9.03
N TYR A 44 -8.78 -6.57 -10.09
CA TYR A 44 -8.73 -7.11 -11.45
C TYR A 44 -7.27 -7.24 -11.87
N ALA A 45 -6.85 -8.44 -12.22
CA ALA A 45 -5.56 -8.68 -12.86
C ALA A 45 -5.50 -7.97 -14.23
N GLU A 46 -4.31 -7.84 -14.80
CA GLU A 46 -4.09 -7.14 -16.07
C GLU A 46 -5.10 -7.55 -17.14
N GLY A 47 -5.73 -6.57 -17.76
CA GLY A 47 -6.79 -6.79 -18.74
C GLY A 47 -8.10 -7.35 -18.16
N GLY A 48 -8.24 -7.48 -16.83
CA GLY A 48 -9.44 -7.98 -16.16
C GLY A 48 -9.73 -9.46 -16.44
N ALA A 49 -8.71 -10.26 -16.76
CA ALA A 49 -8.89 -11.68 -17.03
C ALA A 49 -9.26 -12.49 -15.78
N ALA A 50 -8.80 -12.05 -14.62
CA ALA A 50 -9.06 -12.65 -13.32
C ALA A 50 -9.34 -11.61 -12.25
N GLU A 51 -10.10 -11.99 -11.24
CA GLU A 51 -10.24 -11.28 -9.98
C GLU A 51 -9.41 -11.98 -8.92
N VAL A 52 -8.57 -11.20 -8.23
CA VAL A 52 -7.67 -11.70 -7.19
C VAL A 52 -7.96 -10.98 -5.88
N GLN A 53 -8.26 -11.72 -4.84
CA GLN A 53 -8.36 -11.22 -3.49
C GLN A 53 -6.97 -11.23 -2.86
N VAL A 54 -6.45 -10.04 -2.50
CA VAL A 54 -5.24 -9.90 -1.69
C VAL A 54 -5.64 -9.77 -0.22
N PHE A 55 -4.99 -10.54 0.64
CA PHE A 55 -5.29 -10.64 2.07
C PHE A 55 -4.03 -10.87 2.91
N PRO A 56 -4.06 -10.56 4.22
CA PRO A 56 -2.96 -10.89 5.12
C PRO A 56 -2.85 -12.40 5.31
N CYS A 57 -1.63 -12.94 5.27
CA CYS A 57 -1.31 -14.33 5.59
C CYS A 57 -0.06 -14.36 6.47
N ALA A 58 -0.25 -14.55 7.78
CA ALA A 58 0.77 -14.33 8.80
C ALA A 58 1.33 -12.89 8.74
N ASP A 59 2.65 -12.71 8.60
CA ASP A 59 3.34 -11.42 8.49
C ASP A 59 3.54 -10.96 7.03
N GLU A 60 2.83 -11.58 6.10
CA GLU A 60 2.95 -11.37 4.65
C GLU A 60 1.60 -11.04 4.04
N PHE A 61 1.58 -10.75 2.73
CA PHE A 61 0.37 -10.68 1.92
C PHE A 61 0.35 -11.80 0.89
N CYS A 62 -0.84 -12.39 0.76
CA CYS A 62 -1.15 -13.44 -0.20
C CYS A 62 -2.27 -13.00 -1.13
N GLY A 63 -2.38 -13.64 -2.30
CA GLY A 63 -3.45 -13.38 -3.26
C GLY A 63 -4.03 -14.66 -3.82
N ARG A 64 -5.38 -14.75 -3.84
CA ARG A 64 -6.13 -15.90 -4.33
C ARG A 64 -7.04 -15.48 -5.47
N VAL A 65 -7.09 -16.29 -6.53
CA VAL A 65 -8.07 -16.12 -7.61
C VAL A 65 -9.45 -16.38 -7.04
N VAL A 66 -10.37 -15.43 -7.19
CA VAL A 66 -11.76 -15.53 -6.72
C VAL A 66 -12.76 -15.46 -7.87
N GLY A 67 -12.33 -15.00 -9.03
CA GLY A 67 -13.15 -14.94 -10.24
C GLY A 67 -12.31 -14.96 -11.51
N LEU A 68 -12.93 -15.38 -12.59
CA LEU A 68 -12.37 -15.36 -13.94
C LEU A 68 -13.40 -14.75 -14.89
N ARG A 69 -12.95 -13.93 -15.85
CA ARG A 69 -13.82 -13.39 -16.90
C ARG A 69 -14.44 -14.52 -17.75
N SER A 70 -13.65 -15.53 -18.04
CA SER A 70 -14.08 -16.74 -18.76
C SER A 70 -13.70 -17.94 -17.89
N PRO A 71 -14.61 -18.43 -17.03
CA PRO A 71 -14.29 -19.50 -16.10
C PRO A 71 -14.27 -20.89 -16.75
N LEU A 72 -14.80 -21.00 -17.98
CA LEU A 72 -14.87 -22.26 -18.73
C LEU A 72 -13.89 -22.25 -19.91
N GLY A 73 -13.30 -23.37 -20.17
CA GLY A 73 -12.51 -23.66 -21.36
C GLY A 73 -13.36 -23.80 -22.62
N GLU A 74 -12.73 -24.05 -23.78
CA GLU A 74 -13.39 -24.25 -25.05
C GLU A 74 -14.25 -25.55 -25.05
N ASP A 75 -13.91 -26.49 -24.19
CA ASP A 75 -14.65 -27.73 -23.93
C ASP A 75 -15.89 -27.58 -23.01
N GLY A 76 -16.12 -26.33 -22.51
CA GLY A 76 -17.21 -26.03 -21.59
C GLY A 76 -16.93 -26.47 -20.15
N CYS A 77 -15.74 -26.99 -19.84
CA CYS A 77 -15.34 -27.40 -18.51
C CYS A 77 -14.67 -26.26 -17.74
N GLU A 78 -14.72 -26.33 -16.41
CA GLU A 78 -14.02 -25.38 -15.55
C GLU A 78 -12.51 -25.38 -15.84
N LEU A 79 -11.92 -24.17 -15.94
CA LEU A 79 -10.48 -24.02 -16.15
C LEU A 79 -9.68 -24.60 -14.98
N ARG A 80 -8.68 -25.41 -15.33
CA ARG A 80 -7.81 -26.10 -14.39
C ARG A 80 -6.36 -25.66 -14.56
N ASP A 81 -5.55 -25.96 -13.58
CA ASP A 81 -4.11 -25.65 -13.54
C ASP A 81 -3.29 -26.69 -14.36
N ASP A 82 -3.74 -26.94 -15.60
CA ASP A 82 -3.26 -28.00 -16.49
C ASP A 82 -1.79 -27.91 -16.83
N LYS A 83 -1.21 -26.72 -16.77
CA LYS A 83 0.21 -26.44 -17.03
C LYS A 83 1.09 -26.48 -15.79
N ASN A 84 0.52 -26.88 -14.64
CA ASN A 84 1.32 -27.01 -13.44
C ASN A 84 2.49 -27.99 -13.65
N PRO A 85 3.73 -27.61 -13.26
CA PRO A 85 4.89 -28.51 -13.37
C PRO A 85 4.68 -29.80 -12.55
N ASP A 86 4.00 -29.73 -11.40
CA ASP A 86 3.58 -30.90 -10.65
C ASP A 86 2.28 -31.48 -11.24
N SER A 87 2.38 -32.67 -11.83
CA SER A 87 1.24 -33.36 -12.44
C SER A 87 0.11 -33.67 -11.46
N ALA A 88 0.41 -33.84 -10.17
CA ALA A 88 -0.59 -34.08 -9.13
C ALA A 88 -1.51 -32.87 -8.88
N LEU A 89 -1.05 -31.67 -9.24
CA LEU A 89 -1.78 -30.40 -9.05
C LEU A 89 -2.55 -29.95 -10.29
N ARG A 90 -2.38 -30.58 -11.45
CA ARG A 90 -3.00 -30.13 -12.72
C ARG A 90 -4.52 -30.17 -12.75
N ASN A 91 -5.14 -31.00 -11.91
CA ASN A 91 -6.59 -31.13 -11.84
C ASN A 91 -7.26 -30.11 -10.91
N ARG A 92 -6.52 -29.27 -10.20
CA ARG A 92 -7.13 -28.27 -9.32
C ARG A 92 -7.71 -27.11 -10.14
N ALA A 93 -8.83 -26.56 -9.67
CA ALA A 93 -9.46 -25.41 -10.32
C ALA A 93 -8.56 -24.16 -10.21
N ILE A 94 -8.63 -23.27 -11.20
CA ILE A 94 -7.98 -21.97 -11.14
C ILE A 94 -8.64 -21.06 -10.11
N ILE A 95 -9.99 -21.10 -10.00
CA ILE A 95 -10.71 -20.38 -8.94
C ILE A 95 -10.36 -21.04 -7.59
N GLY A 96 -9.94 -20.21 -6.64
CA GLY A 96 -9.43 -20.65 -5.34
C GLY A 96 -7.91 -20.81 -5.29
N LEU A 97 -7.22 -20.77 -6.42
CA LEU A 97 -5.77 -20.93 -6.50
C LEU A 97 -5.02 -19.77 -5.84
N LEU A 98 -4.08 -20.08 -4.99
CA LEU A 98 -3.17 -19.11 -4.40
C LEU A 98 -2.10 -18.77 -5.43
N VAL A 99 -2.15 -17.55 -5.98
CA VAL A 99 -1.26 -17.10 -7.06
C VAL A 99 -0.21 -16.09 -6.60
N LEU A 100 -0.41 -15.46 -5.45
CA LEU A 100 0.52 -14.51 -4.88
C LEU A 100 0.84 -14.91 -3.44
N THR A 101 2.11 -14.95 -3.07
CA THR A 101 2.57 -15.33 -1.73
C THR A 101 3.81 -14.54 -1.33
N GLY A 102 4.07 -14.42 -0.03
CA GLY A 102 5.35 -13.95 0.48
C GLY A 102 5.63 -12.45 0.33
N LEU A 103 4.65 -11.62 -0.04
CA LEU A 103 4.89 -10.18 -0.13
C LEU A 103 5.00 -9.55 1.26
N LYS A 104 6.18 -9.04 1.60
CA LYS A 104 6.47 -8.35 2.86
C LYS A 104 6.61 -6.85 2.64
N PRO A 105 6.14 -6.01 3.59
CA PRO A 105 6.37 -4.57 3.53
C PRO A 105 7.86 -4.25 3.41
N ILE A 106 8.19 -3.15 2.75
CA ILE A 106 9.54 -2.58 2.73
C ILE A 106 9.57 -1.47 3.79
N ASP A 107 10.53 -1.51 4.71
CA ASP A 107 10.60 -0.62 5.87
C ASP A 107 10.58 0.87 5.52
N ASP A 108 11.29 1.24 4.45
CA ASP A 108 11.43 2.64 4.02
C ASP A 108 10.35 3.10 3.01
N ASP A 109 9.46 2.20 2.56
CA ASP A 109 8.42 2.50 1.58
C ASP A 109 7.09 1.83 1.94
N GLN A 110 6.22 2.59 2.61
CA GLN A 110 4.92 2.10 3.08
C GLN A 110 3.93 1.68 1.97
N ALA A 111 4.25 1.97 0.71
CA ALA A 111 3.43 1.62 -0.44
C ALA A 111 4.06 0.52 -1.31
N ALA A 112 5.12 -0.14 -0.84
CA ALA A 112 5.83 -1.17 -1.59
C ALA A 112 6.04 -2.45 -0.75
N TRP A 113 6.09 -3.58 -1.46
CA TRP A 113 6.28 -4.91 -0.90
C TRP A 113 7.27 -5.69 -1.76
N SER A 114 8.06 -6.56 -1.12
CA SER A 114 9.07 -7.37 -1.78
C SER A 114 9.11 -8.80 -1.24
N GLY A 115 10.00 -9.61 -1.81
CA GLY A 115 10.24 -10.99 -1.36
C GLY A 115 9.15 -11.98 -1.76
N GLY A 116 8.11 -11.52 -2.46
CA GLY A 116 7.00 -12.36 -2.87
C GLY A 116 7.29 -13.25 -4.09
N SER A 117 6.34 -14.13 -4.34
CA SER A 117 6.26 -14.97 -5.55
C SER A 117 4.90 -14.84 -6.19
N ILE A 118 4.85 -14.82 -7.51
CA ILE A 118 3.61 -14.87 -8.29
C ILE A 118 3.62 -16.08 -9.22
N TYR A 119 2.57 -16.90 -9.14
CA TYR A 119 2.35 -18.04 -10.00
C TYR A 119 1.43 -17.65 -11.16
N ASP A 120 1.82 -18.02 -12.37
CA ASP A 120 1.02 -17.82 -13.58
C ASP A 120 0.47 -19.17 -14.07
N PRO A 121 -0.82 -19.45 -13.86
CA PRO A 121 -1.40 -20.71 -14.30
C PRO A 121 -1.41 -20.88 -15.83
N ALA A 122 -1.40 -19.79 -16.59
CA ALA A 122 -1.41 -19.83 -18.04
C ALA A 122 -0.09 -20.37 -18.63
N SER A 123 0.99 -20.24 -17.89
CA SER A 123 2.32 -20.76 -18.29
C SER A 123 2.84 -21.87 -17.38
N GLY A 124 2.27 -22.05 -16.18
CA GLY A 124 2.76 -22.97 -15.17
C GLY A 124 4.03 -22.49 -14.44
N HIS A 125 4.42 -21.23 -14.62
CA HIS A 125 5.64 -20.70 -14.04
C HIS A 125 5.38 -19.88 -12.78
N THR A 126 6.35 -19.94 -11.86
CA THR A 126 6.42 -19.05 -10.68
C THR A 126 7.55 -18.07 -10.85
N TYR A 127 7.29 -16.80 -10.59
CA TYR A 127 8.22 -15.69 -10.67
C TYR A 127 8.44 -15.09 -9.29
N SER A 128 9.65 -14.58 -9.01
CA SER A 128 9.85 -13.66 -7.90
C SER A 128 9.03 -12.39 -8.14
N CYS A 129 8.46 -11.81 -7.09
CA CYS A 129 7.54 -10.68 -7.23
C CYS A 129 7.86 -9.56 -6.25
N ILE A 130 7.78 -8.35 -6.77
CA ILE A 130 7.67 -7.12 -5.97
C ILE A 130 6.36 -6.42 -6.35
N ALA A 131 5.80 -5.69 -5.40
CA ALA A 131 4.56 -4.95 -5.61
C ALA A 131 4.70 -3.52 -5.14
N ARG A 132 3.96 -2.60 -5.79
CA ARG A 132 3.85 -1.20 -5.42
C ARG A 132 2.44 -0.69 -5.63
N LEU A 133 1.88 -0.07 -4.61
CA LEU A 133 0.58 0.58 -4.68
C LEU A 133 0.75 2.05 -5.12
N GLU A 134 0.05 2.46 -6.15
CA GLU A 134 -0.02 3.85 -6.57
C GLU A 134 -1.45 4.36 -6.39
N GLY A 135 -1.58 5.40 -5.57
CA GLY A 135 -2.90 5.80 -5.07
C GLY A 135 -3.53 4.71 -4.23
N ASN A 136 -4.86 4.52 -4.38
CA ASN A 136 -5.60 3.47 -3.68
C ASN A 136 -6.13 2.39 -4.61
N ASP A 137 -5.94 2.52 -5.91
CA ASP A 137 -6.66 1.79 -6.95
C ASP A 137 -5.76 1.08 -7.97
N ARG A 138 -4.45 1.32 -7.96
CA ARG A 138 -3.49 0.67 -8.88
C ARG A 138 -2.40 -0.06 -8.12
N LEU A 139 -2.32 -1.36 -8.30
CA LEU A 139 -1.27 -2.22 -7.74
C LEU A 139 -0.38 -2.71 -8.90
N PHE A 140 0.86 -2.23 -8.92
CA PHE A 140 1.88 -2.67 -9.86
C PHE A 140 2.58 -3.89 -9.29
N LEU A 141 2.59 -4.98 -10.05
CA LEU A 141 3.32 -6.19 -9.71
C LEU A 141 4.39 -6.42 -10.77
N ARG A 142 5.62 -6.58 -10.31
CA ARG A 142 6.74 -6.92 -11.20
C ARG A 142 7.21 -8.33 -10.91
N GLY A 143 6.89 -9.24 -11.84
CA GLY A 143 7.39 -10.60 -11.87
C GLY A 143 8.74 -10.69 -12.59
N TYR A 144 9.70 -11.46 -12.07
CA TYR A 144 11.02 -11.60 -12.66
C TYR A 144 11.65 -12.96 -12.34
N PHE A 145 12.57 -13.41 -13.21
CA PHE A 145 13.47 -14.52 -12.96
C PHE A 145 14.88 -13.98 -12.69
N GLY A 146 15.49 -14.39 -11.59
CA GLY A 146 16.84 -14.00 -11.21
C GLY A 146 16.97 -12.53 -10.86
N ILE A 147 17.03 -11.63 -11.84
CA ILE A 147 17.20 -10.19 -11.62
C ILE A 147 15.97 -9.39 -12.02
N GLN A 148 15.64 -8.41 -11.20
CA GLN A 148 14.44 -7.55 -11.40
C GLN A 148 14.44 -6.80 -12.72
N LEU A 149 15.63 -6.45 -13.25
CA LEU A 149 15.76 -5.68 -14.49
C LEU A 149 15.08 -6.37 -15.68
N LEU A 150 15.12 -7.69 -15.75
CA LEU A 150 14.53 -8.49 -16.83
C LEU A 150 13.05 -8.86 -16.56
N GLY A 151 12.45 -8.31 -15.52
CA GLY A 151 11.07 -8.60 -15.16
C GLY A 151 10.04 -7.89 -16.02
N ARG A 152 8.80 -8.44 -16.02
CA ARG A 152 7.60 -7.80 -16.59
C ARG A 152 6.78 -7.18 -15.47
N THR A 153 6.31 -5.96 -15.68
CA THR A 153 5.35 -5.30 -14.78
C THR A 153 3.94 -5.46 -15.33
N THR A 154 3.02 -5.86 -14.46
CA THR A 154 1.58 -5.89 -14.71
C THR A 154 0.89 -4.90 -13.78
N THR A 155 -0.24 -4.35 -14.21
CA THR A 155 -1.04 -3.42 -13.41
C THR A 155 -2.36 -4.07 -13.06
N TRP A 156 -2.62 -4.19 -11.76
CA TRP A 156 -3.89 -4.61 -11.24
C TRP A 156 -4.69 -3.39 -10.80
N THR A 157 -5.99 -3.38 -11.08
CA THR A 157 -6.90 -2.30 -10.70
C THR A 157 -7.86 -2.77 -9.62
N ARG A 158 -8.08 -1.92 -8.61
CA ARG A 158 -8.97 -2.26 -7.49
C ARG A 158 -10.41 -2.39 -7.98
N VAL A 159 -11.10 -3.45 -7.58
CA VAL A 159 -12.53 -3.63 -7.89
C VAL A 159 -13.34 -2.56 -7.15
N GLY A 160 -14.24 -1.90 -7.87
CA GLY A 160 -15.05 -0.80 -7.32
C GLY A 160 -14.37 0.57 -7.31
N ALA A 161 -13.11 0.69 -7.78
CA ALA A 161 -12.55 1.98 -8.12
C ALA A 161 -13.35 2.57 -9.28
N THR A 162 -14.12 3.63 -8.99
CA THR A 162 -14.84 4.37 -10.03
C THR A 162 -13.78 5.00 -10.95
N GLN A 163 -13.63 4.48 -12.16
CA GLN A 163 -12.88 5.17 -13.19
C GLN A 163 -13.68 6.44 -13.52
N CYS A 164 -13.30 7.56 -12.91
CA CYS A 164 -13.67 8.87 -13.45
C CYS A 164 -12.95 9.00 -14.79
N GLN A 165 -13.56 8.49 -15.84
CA GLN A 165 -13.16 8.83 -17.19
C GLN A 165 -13.43 10.32 -17.33
N SER A 166 -12.35 11.12 -17.37
CA SER A 166 -12.42 12.48 -17.85
C SER A 166 -12.87 12.41 -19.32
N VAL A 167 -14.16 12.59 -19.53
CA VAL A 167 -14.70 12.85 -20.88
C VAL A 167 -14.20 14.22 -21.27
N ASN A 168 -13.04 14.26 -21.95
CA ASN A 168 -12.65 15.45 -22.69
C ASN A 168 -13.63 15.61 -23.84
N ARG A 169 -14.51 16.60 -23.69
CA ARG A 169 -15.25 17.20 -24.80
C ARG A 169 -14.40 18.26 -25.47
#